data_7c82a447daadca684aac777ebdea22bf
#
_entry.id   7c82a447daadca684aac777ebdea22bf
#
_cell.length_a   1.000
_cell.length_b   1.000
_cell.length_c   1.000
_cell.angle_alpha   90.00
_cell.angle_beta   90.00
_cell.angle_gamma   90.00
#
_symmetry.space_group_name_H-M   'P 1'
#
loop_
_entity.id
_entity.type
_entity.pdbx_description
1 polymer ?
#
loop_
_entity_poly.entity_id
_entity_poly.type
_entity_poly.pdbx_seq_one_letter_code
_entity_poly.pdbx_strand_id
1 'polypeptide(L)'
;MPRQSFVVDTSTSPHALLRPLPLQGVTIRDRFWAPRIATNTQVTLPSQYTHCEETERIANFRRAAGSEPGEFVGLFFNDSDVYKWLEAVGWKDRKSVV
;
A
#
# COMPACT_ATOMS: atom_id res chain seq x y z
N MET A 1 -15.04 2.70 19.10
CA MET A 1 -13.58 3.00 19.09
C MET A 1 -12.98 2.58 17.76
N PRO A 2 -12.22 3.43 17.09
CA PRO A 2 -11.51 3.01 15.90
C PRO A 2 -10.48 1.92 16.27
N ARG A 3 -10.38 0.92 15.41
CA ARG A 3 -9.43 -0.18 15.63
C ARG A 3 -8.01 0.35 15.45
N GLN A 4 -7.14 0.12 16.41
CA GLN A 4 -5.73 0.45 16.29
C GLN A 4 -5.06 -0.46 15.28
N SER A 5 -4.20 0.11 14.44
CA SER A 5 -3.43 -0.63 13.44
C SER A 5 -1.96 -0.63 13.80
N PHE A 6 -1.35 -1.82 13.76
CA PHE A 6 0.07 -2.04 14.03
C PHE A 6 0.75 -2.59 12.78
N VAL A 7 2.03 -2.30 12.61
CA VAL A 7 2.82 -2.93 11.55
C VAL A 7 2.97 -4.43 11.83
N VAL A 8 3.22 -4.78 13.08
CA VAL A 8 3.32 -6.17 13.54
C VAL A 8 2.60 -6.27 14.88
N ASP A 9 1.82 -7.32 15.06
CA ASP A 9 1.20 -7.61 16.35
C ASP A 9 2.05 -8.64 17.10
N THR A 10 2.71 -8.19 18.17
CA THR A 10 3.55 -9.05 19.01
C THR A 10 2.86 -9.44 20.32
N SER A 11 1.57 -9.15 20.47
CA SER A 11 0.85 -9.32 21.73
C SER A 11 0.81 -10.76 22.26
N THR A 12 0.87 -11.74 21.35
CA THR A 12 0.84 -13.15 21.70
C THR A 12 2.21 -13.82 21.75
N SER A 13 3.28 -13.09 21.41
CA SER A 13 4.63 -13.65 21.45
C SER A 13 5.16 -13.75 22.87
N PRO A 14 5.61 -14.93 23.32
CA PRO A 14 6.22 -15.07 24.65
C PRO A 14 7.64 -14.51 24.74
N HIS A 15 8.25 -14.15 23.59
CA HIS A 15 9.64 -13.70 23.52
C HIS A 15 9.78 -12.20 23.19
N ALA A 16 8.71 -11.53 22.81
CA ALA A 16 8.76 -10.12 22.42
C ALA A 16 8.97 -9.22 23.63
N LEU A 17 10.08 -8.50 23.65
CA LEU A 17 10.40 -7.50 24.67
C LEU A 17 9.96 -6.10 24.26
N LEU A 18 9.92 -5.85 22.95
CA LEU A 18 9.49 -4.57 22.38
C LEU A 18 8.14 -4.72 21.72
N ARG A 19 7.34 -3.67 21.78
CA ARG A 19 6.01 -3.64 21.15
C ARG A 19 5.96 -2.44 20.21
N PRO A 20 5.42 -2.61 18.98
CA PRO A 20 5.23 -1.48 18.07
C PRO A 20 4.17 -0.54 18.62
N LEU A 21 4.33 0.75 18.32
CA LEU A 21 3.30 1.74 18.57
C LEU A 21 2.18 1.59 17.51
N PRO A 22 0.93 1.92 17.84
CA PRO A 22 -0.11 1.99 16.83
C PRO A 22 0.27 3.01 15.77
N LEU A 23 -0.07 2.74 14.50
CA LEU A 23 0.21 3.67 13.40
C LEU A 23 -0.39 5.05 13.65
N GLN A 24 -1.58 5.10 14.25
CA GLN A 24 -2.27 6.34 14.59
C GLN A 24 -1.63 7.10 15.76
N GLY A 25 -0.75 6.44 16.52
CA GLY A 25 -0.09 7.04 17.68
C GLY A 25 1.10 7.93 17.33
N VAL A 26 1.53 7.95 16.06
CA VAL A 26 2.69 8.72 15.62
C VAL A 26 2.25 9.69 14.53
N THR A 27 2.54 10.96 14.73
CA THR A 27 2.27 12.02 13.75
C THR A 27 3.57 12.73 13.40
N ILE A 28 3.85 12.86 12.12
CA ILE A 28 5.04 13.54 11.61
C ILE A 28 4.65 14.94 11.18
N ARG A 29 5.30 15.95 11.79
CA ARG A 29 5.01 17.38 11.58
C ARG A 29 6.23 18.21 11.24
N ASP A 30 7.25 17.58 10.68
CA ASP A 30 8.50 18.26 10.35
C ASP A 30 8.42 18.94 8.97
N ARG A 31 9.52 19.60 8.60
CA ARG A 31 9.63 20.31 7.32
C ARG A 31 10.21 19.43 6.20
N PHE A 32 10.70 18.24 6.55
CA PHE A 32 11.32 17.34 5.59
C PHE A 32 10.38 16.18 5.23
N TRP A 33 9.94 15.40 6.21
CA TRP A 33 9.13 14.20 5.95
C TRP A 33 7.67 14.51 5.70
N ALA A 34 7.07 15.47 6.41
CA ALA A 34 5.64 15.74 6.24
C ALA A 34 5.27 16.14 4.81
N PRO A 35 6.02 17.04 4.11
CA PRO A 35 5.73 17.33 2.71
C PRO A 35 5.88 16.12 1.80
N ARG A 36 6.84 15.22 2.08
CA ARG A 36 7.05 14.01 1.29
C ARG A 36 5.92 13.01 1.47
N ILE A 37 5.40 12.88 2.70
CA ILE A 37 4.23 12.05 2.98
C ILE A 37 3.02 12.57 2.22
N ALA A 38 2.80 13.89 2.22
CA ALA A 38 1.72 14.51 1.47
C ALA A 38 1.85 14.27 -0.03
N THR A 39 3.05 14.42 -0.60
CA THR A 39 3.32 14.15 -2.00
C THR A 39 3.05 12.68 -2.33
N ASN A 40 3.51 11.77 -1.49
CA ASN A 40 3.28 10.33 -1.68
C ASN A 40 1.79 10.01 -1.77
N THR A 41 1.00 10.58 -0.87
CA THR A 41 -0.44 10.34 -0.80
C THR A 41 -1.20 10.97 -1.98
N GLN A 42 -0.88 12.22 -2.30
CA GLN A 42 -1.66 13.02 -3.24
C GLN A 42 -1.23 12.88 -4.69
N VAL A 43 0.03 12.54 -4.93
CA VAL A 43 0.63 12.51 -6.28
C VAL A 43 1.17 11.12 -6.61
N THR A 44 2.07 10.58 -5.79
CA THR A 44 2.81 9.36 -6.13
C THR A 44 1.89 8.15 -6.25
N LEU A 45 1.07 7.88 -5.25
CA LEU A 45 0.18 6.71 -5.28
C LEU A 45 -0.85 6.77 -6.42
N PRO A 46 -1.55 7.89 -6.66
CA PRO A 46 -2.42 7.99 -7.83
C PRO A 46 -1.67 7.86 -9.17
N SER A 47 -0.47 8.43 -9.27
CA SER A 47 0.36 8.33 -10.48
C SER A 47 0.77 6.89 -10.76
N GLN A 48 1.17 6.16 -9.73
CA GLN A 48 1.55 4.75 -9.86
C GLN A 48 0.37 3.88 -10.28
N TYR A 49 -0.82 4.17 -9.78
CA TYR A 49 -2.04 3.48 -10.23
C TYR A 49 -2.25 3.68 -11.73
N THR A 50 -2.15 4.93 -12.20
CA THR A 50 -2.28 5.26 -13.62
C THR A 50 -1.25 4.50 -14.46
N HIS A 51 0.00 4.45 -14.01
CA HIS A 51 1.04 3.69 -14.71
C HIS A 51 0.75 2.18 -14.76
N CYS A 52 0.23 1.61 -13.68
CA CYS A 52 -0.18 0.20 -13.66
C CYS A 52 -1.32 -0.08 -14.65
N GLU A 53 -2.25 0.85 -14.83
CA GLU A 53 -3.30 0.73 -15.84
C GLU A 53 -2.75 0.88 -17.26
N GLU A 54 -1.97 1.91 -17.52
CA GLU A 54 -1.40 2.19 -18.84
C GLU A 54 -0.47 1.10 -19.34
N THR A 55 0.23 0.43 -18.44
CA THR A 55 1.16 -0.67 -18.75
C THR A 55 0.49 -2.05 -18.69
N GLU A 56 -0.83 -2.08 -18.57
CA GLU A 56 -1.65 -3.30 -18.56
C GLU A 56 -1.37 -4.27 -17.41
N ARG A 57 -0.66 -3.83 -16.37
CA ARG A 57 -0.39 -4.66 -15.20
C ARG A 57 -1.66 -5.03 -14.45
N ILE A 58 -2.59 -4.08 -14.30
CA ILE A 58 -3.89 -4.34 -13.68
C ILE A 58 -4.80 -5.09 -14.65
N ALA A 59 -4.77 -4.77 -15.94
CA ALA A 59 -5.55 -5.48 -16.96
C ALA A 59 -5.24 -6.98 -17.00
N ASN A 60 -4.00 -7.38 -16.74
CA ASN A 60 -3.62 -8.79 -16.64
C ASN A 60 -4.43 -9.53 -15.58
N PHE A 61 -4.71 -8.89 -14.43
CA PHE A 61 -5.58 -9.49 -13.40
C PHE A 61 -7.02 -9.62 -13.88
N ARG A 62 -7.54 -8.63 -14.62
CA ARG A 62 -8.90 -8.69 -15.19
C ARG A 62 -9.01 -9.83 -16.20
N ARG A 63 -7.97 -10.04 -17.01
CA ARG A 63 -7.90 -11.15 -17.96
C ARG A 63 -7.87 -12.50 -17.26
N ALA A 64 -7.06 -12.62 -16.20
CA ALA A 64 -7.01 -13.83 -15.38
C ALA A 64 -8.34 -14.12 -14.71
N ALA A 65 -9.08 -13.09 -14.30
CA ALA A 65 -10.40 -13.22 -13.71
C ALA A 65 -11.51 -13.50 -14.73
N GLY A 66 -11.22 -13.41 -16.03
CA GLY A 66 -12.19 -13.61 -17.10
C GLY A 66 -13.11 -12.42 -17.35
N SER A 67 -12.87 -11.26 -16.74
CA SER A 67 -13.69 -10.07 -16.91
C SER A 67 -13.25 -9.21 -18.10
N GLU A 68 -12.11 -9.51 -18.70
CA GLU A 68 -11.57 -8.81 -19.86
C GLU A 68 -10.94 -9.84 -20.81
N PRO A 69 -11.15 -9.72 -22.15
CA PRO A 69 -10.52 -10.62 -23.11
C PRO A 69 -9.05 -10.26 -23.33
N GLY A 70 -8.31 -11.23 -23.86
CA GLY A 70 -6.92 -11.04 -24.23
C GLY A 70 -5.97 -11.91 -23.44
N GLU A 71 -4.69 -11.83 -23.81
CA GLU A 71 -3.62 -12.59 -23.22
C GLU A 71 -2.79 -11.73 -22.29
N PHE A 72 -1.97 -12.36 -21.46
CA PHE A 72 -1.03 -11.70 -20.58
C PHE A 72 -0.06 -10.81 -21.37
N VAL A 73 0.15 -9.60 -20.88
CA VAL A 73 1.05 -8.61 -21.50
C VAL A 73 2.19 -8.31 -20.54
N GLY A 74 3.42 -8.36 -21.05
CA GLY A 74 4.61 -7.99 -20.31
C GLY A 74 5.39 -9.16 -19.73
N LEU A 75 6.22 -8.89 -18.76
CA LEU A 75 7.08 -9.87 -18.10
C LEU A 75 6.30 -10.64 -17.03
N PHE A 76 6.68 -11.88 -16.80
CA PHE A 76 5.96 -12.77 -15.89
C PHE A 76 5.90 -12.27 -14.42
N PHE A 77 6.81 -11.38 -14.04
CA PHE A 77 6.86 -10.82 -12.68
C PHE A 77 6.17 -9.44 -12.54
N ASN A 78 5.49 -8.96 -13.56
CA ASN A 78 4.85 -7.63 -13.52
C ASN A 78 3.72 -7.51 -12.50
N ASP A 79 3.17 -8.62 -12.05
CA ASP A 79 2.16 -8.65 -10.98
C ASP A 79 2.70 -8.07 -9.66
N SER A 80 4.01 -8.18 -9.42
CA SER A 80 4.62 -7.67 -8.18
C SER A 80 4.47 -6.15 -8.04
N ASP A 81 4.42 -5.41 -9.12
CA ASP A 81 4.22 -3.96 -9.09
C ASP A 81 2.83 -3.60 -8.53
N VAL A 82 1.82 -4.37 -8.90
CA VAL A 82 0.45 -4.19 -8.37
C VAL A 82 0.41 -4.54 -6.88
N TYR A 83 1.06 -5.60 -6.45
CA TYR A 83 1.09 -6.00 -5.05
C TYR A 83 1.76 -4.93 -4.18
N LYS A 84 2.87 -4.37 -4.63
CA LYS A 84 3.57 -3.29 -3.93
C LYS A 84 2.72 -2.03 -3.82
N TRP A 85 2.02 -1.68 -4.88
CA TRP A 85 1.11 -0.54 -4.87
C TRP A 85 -0.04 -0.75 -3.89
N LEU A 86 -0.65 -1.94 -3.90
CA LEU A 86 -1.73 -2.29 -2.96
C LEU A 86 -1.26 -2.20 -1.50
N GLU A 87 -0.06 -2.67 -1.22
CA GLU A 87 0.53 -2.57 0.13
C GLU A 87 0.70 -1.12 0.55
N ALA A 88 1.25 -0.27 -0.32
CA ALA A 88 1.45 1.14 -0.03
C ALA A 88 0.13 1.87 0.23
N VAL A 89 -0.89 1.60 -0.58
CA VAL A 89 -2.24 2.18 -0.39
C VAL A 89 -2.85 1.70 0.92
N GLY A 90 -2.69 0.42 1.23
CA GLY A 90 -3.18 -0.16 2.49
C GLY A 90 -2.57 0.50 3.72
N TRP A 91 -1.26 0.75 3.71
CA TRP A 91 -0.57 1.45 4.80
C TRP A 91 -1.04 2.90 4.93
N LYS A 92 -1.16 3.62 3.82
CA LYS A 92 -1.67 4.99 3.80
C LYS A 92 -3.09 5.06 4.36
N ASP A 93 -3.96 4.16 3.94
CA ASP A 93 -5.35 4.09 4.40
C ASP A 93 -5.43 3.84 5.91
N ARG A 94 -4.69 2.86 6.41
CA ARG A 94 -4.65 2.56 7.85
C ARG A 94 -4.13 3.71 8.68
N LYS A 95 -3.15 4.45 8.19
CA LYS A 95 -2.61 5.63 8.87
C LYS A 95 -3.63 6.77 8.92
N SER A 96 -4.47 6.90 7.90
CA SER A 96 -5.46 7.98 7.76
C SER A 96 -6.75 7.72 8.53
N VAL A 97 -7.04 6.48 8.89
CA VAL A 97 -8.24 6.12 9.64
C VAL A 97 -8.00 6.43 11.12
N VAL A 98 -8.55 7.54 11.54
CA VAL A 98 -8.43 8.04 12.90
C VAL A 98 -9.76 7.90 13.62
#